data_f8e1b6086bc7ebe6e231ae8f1ef9f13b
#
_entry.id   f8e1b6086bc7ebe6e231ae8f1ef9f13b
#
_cell.length_a   1.000
_cell.length_b   1.000
_cell.length_c   1.000
_cell.angle_alpha   90.00
_cell.angle_beta   90.00
_cell.angle_gamma   90.00
#
_symmetry.space_group_name_H-M   'P 1'
#
loop_
_entity.id
_entity.type
_entity.pdbx_description
1 polymer ?
#
loop_
_entity_poly.entity_id
_entity_poly.type
_entity_poly.pdbx_seq_one_letter_code
_entity_poly.pdbx_strand_id
1 'polypeptide(L)'
;VLPTLPDDSTGVAHILEHTALCGSRRYPVRDPFFMMLRRSLNTFMNAFTGSDSTAYPFATQNRKDFDNLLGVYLDAVFFPRLDALDFAQEGWRVELSPGASAAAPALEYHGVVFNEMKGAMSSPLAQLWHHLHAALFPDTLYRHNSGGEPLAIPDLTHEALRAFHARHYHPGHAVFMTYGSFPESEHQARIEDLVLGEFQRPGAPLIATPQPRFTAPRELETVYFSAEEDERATHVAWAWLLGE
;
A
#
# COMPACT_ATOMS: atom_id res chain seq x y z
N VAL A 1 -11.68 1.87 3.68
CA VAL A 1 -11.11 1.62 2.34
C VAL A 1 -11.05 2.93 1.59
N LEU A 2 -9.92 3.21 0.96
CA LEU A 2 -9.70 4.39 0.13
C LEU A 2 -9.28 3.94 -1.28
N PRO A 3 -9.73 4.62 -2.34
CA PRO A 3 -9.16 4.43 -3.67
C PRO A 3 -7.74 5.01 -3.69
N THR A 4 -6.76 4.18 -3.99
CA THR A 4 -5.35 4.55 -4.10
C THR A 4 -4.84 4.12 -5.47
N LEU A 5 -5.02 5.02 -6.44
CA LEU A 5 -4.77 4.77 -7.86
C LEU A 5 -3.31 5.13 -8.19
N PRO A 6 -2.38 4.16 -8.33
CA PRO A 6 -0.99 4.45 -8.63
C PRO A 6 -0.82 4.91 -10.08
N ASP A 7 0.06 5.89 -10.28
CA ASP A 7 0.44 6.39 -11.61
C ASP A 7 1.70 5.67 -12.17
N ASP A 8 2.40 4.90 -11.30
CA ASP A 8 3.64 4.19 -11.62
C ASP A 8 3.84 2.96 -10.70
N SER A 9 5.00 2.32 -10.80
CA SER A 9 5.37 1.15 -9.99
C SER A 9 6.36 1.47 -8.85
N THR A 10 6.39 2.73 -8.38
CA THR A 10 7.25 3.12 -7.23
C THR A 10 6.76 2.58 -5.88
N GLY A 11 5.55 1.98 -5.85
CA GLY A 11 4.96 1.46 -4.61
C GLY A 11 4.48 2.55 -3.67
N VAL A 12 4.16 3.74 -4.18
CA VAL A 12 3.74 4.89 -3.38
C VAL A 12 2.57 4.57 -2.46
N ALA A 13 1.58 3.79 -2.95
CA ALA A 13 0.41 3.39 -2.16
C ALA A 13 0.79 2.46 -0.99
N HIS A 14 1.69 1.51 -1.21
CA HIS A 14 2.18 0.56 -0.21
C HIS A 14 3.08 1.25 0.82
N ILE A 15 4.03 2.06 0.37
CA ILE A 15 4.90 2.82 1.28
C ILE A 15 4.08 3.82 2.11
N LEU A 16 3.04 4.41 1.52
CA LEU A 16 2.13 5.28 2.27
C LEU A 16 1.30 4.50 3.30
N GLU A 17 0.85 3.29 2.99
CA GLU A 17 0.17 2.41 3.94
C GLU A 17 1.00 2.26 5.21
N HIS A 18 2.28 1.87 5.08
CA HIS A 18 3.21 1.73 6.18
C HIS A 18 3.46 3.06 6.90
N THR A 19 3.81 4.10 6.16
CA THR A 19 4.21 5.40 6.72
C THR A 19 3.06 6.10 7.45
N ALA A 20 1.81 5.93 7.00
CA ALA A 20 0.63 6.50 7.65
C ALA A 20 0.44 5.95 9.08
N LEU A 21 0.87 4.71 9.33
CA LEU A 21 0.75 4.06 10.63
C LEU A 21 1.91 4.36 11.58
N CYS A 22 2.94 5.09 11.15
CA CYS A 22 4.13 5.39 11.96
C CYS A 22 3.90 6.50 13.00
N GLY A 23 2.84 7.30 12.87
CA GLY A 23 2.48 8.35 13.81
C GLY A 23 1.55 9.38 13.21
N SER A 24 0.73 10.01 14.05
CA SER A 24 -0.32 10.90 13.59
C SER A 24 -0.47 12.15 14.48
N ARG A 25 -1.39 13.02 14.13
CA ARG A 25 -1.62 14.29 14.81
C ARG A 25 -1.95 14.14 16.30
N ARG A 26 -2.88 13.24 16.64
CA ARG A 26 -3.31 12.98 18.03
C ARG A 26 -2.42 11.93 18.73
N TYR A 27 -1.75 11.11 17.96
CA TYR A 27 -0.87 10.06 18.46
C TYR A 27 0.54 10.26 17.89
N PRO A 28 1.26 11.32 18.35
CA PRO A 28 2.57 11.69 17.82
C PRO A 28 3.69 10.84 18.44
N VAL A 29 3.45 9.55 18.54
CA VAL A 29 4.40 8.54 19.01
C VAL A 29 4.84 7.70 17.85
N ARG A 30 6.02 7.11 17.94
CA ARG A 30 6.50 6.20 16.92
C ARG A 30 5.73 4.89 17.00
N ASP A 31 5.28 4.40 15.84
CA ASP A 31 4.63 3.11 15.65
C ASP A 31 3.42 2.85 16.58
N PRO A 32 2.42 3.77 16.64
CA PRO A 32 1.24 3.56 17.47
C PRO A 32 0.48 2.28 17.07
N PHE A 33 0.54 1.88 15.80
CA PHE A 33 -0.03 0.64 15.30
C PHE A 33 0.57 -0.59 16.02
N PHE A 34 1.89 -0.74 16.05
CA PHE A 34 2.54 -1.87 16.72
C PHE A 34 2.37 -1.83 18.24
N MET A 35 2.23 -0.64 18.82
CA MET A 35 1.89 -0.51 20.23
C MET A 35 0.48 -1.06 20.50
N MET A 36 -0.50 -0.73 19.68
CA MET A 36 -1.87 -1.23 19.82
C MET A 36 -1.96 -2.72 19.51
N LEU A 37 -1.26 -3.20 18.49
CA LEU A 37 -1.22 -4.64 18.16
C LEU A 37 -0.82 -5.51 19.38
N ARG A 38 0.07 -5.00 20.23
CA ARG A 38 0.58 -5.73 21.42
C ARG A 38 -0.21 -5.47 22.69
N ARG A 39 -0.95 -4.36 22.79
CA ARG A 39 -1.53 -3.87 24.06
C ARG A 39 -3.04 -3.74 24.04
N SER A 40 -3.67 -3.75 22.88
CA SER A 40 -5.12 -3.73 22.76
C SER A 40 -5.71 -5.15 22.91
N LEU A 41 -7.03 -5.22 23.01
CA LEU A 41 -7.80 -6.47 23.02
C LEU A 41 -8.25 -6.86 21.61
N ASN A 42 -7.52 -6.42 20.59
CA ASN A 42 -7.84 -6.72 19.21
C ASN A 42 -7.85 -8.24 18.94
N THR A 43 -8.76 -8.66 18.07
CA THR A 43 -8.76 -10.00 17.48
C THR A 43 -8.17 -10.00 16.08
N PHE A 44 -8.06 -8.81 15.47
CA PHE A 44 -7.44 -8.59 14.19
C PHE A 44 -7.04 -7.11 14.05
N MET A 45 -5.86 -6.85 13.53
CA MET A 45 -5.39 -5.53 13.10
C MET A 45 -4.47 -5.72 11.91
N ASN A 46 -4.72 -4.98 10.83
CA ASN A 46 -3.85 -4.99 9.65
C ASN A 46 -4.08 -3.74 8.79
N ALA A 47 -3.32 -3.65 7.70
CA ALA A 47 -3.56 -2.80 6.55
C ALA A 47 -3.31 -3.60 5.28
N PHE A 48 -3.92 -3.23 4.17
CA PHE A 48 -3.79 -3.91 2.88
C PHE A 48 -3.75 -2.90 1.74
N THR A 49 -2.76 -3.02 0.89
CA THR A 49 -2.70 -2.28 -0.37
C THR A 49 -3.01 -3.23 -1.53
N GLY A 50 -4.10 -2.96 -2.23
CA GLY A 50 -4.47 -3.61 -3.48
C GLY A 50 -4.00 -2.82 -4.71
N SER A 51 -4.43 -3.24 -5.89
CA SER A 51 -4.04 -2.58 -7.14
C SER A 51 -4.60 -1.17 -7.30
N ASP A 52 -5.75 -0.87 -6.66
CA ASP A 52 -6.48 0.38 -6.79
C ASP A 52 -7.03 0.92 -5.46
N SER A 53 -6.76 0.25 -4.37
CA SER A 53 -7.32 0.60 -3.07
C SER A 53 -6.43 0.20 -1.91
N THR A 54 -6.53 0.96 -0.80
CA THR A 54 -5.88 0.64 0.47
C THR A 54 -6.93 0.56 1.56
N ALA A 55 -6.86 -0.49 2.38
CA ALA A 55 -7.79 -0.77 3.47
C ALA A 55 -7.07 -0.84 4.81
N TYR A 56 -7.70 -0.34 5.86
CA TYR A 56 -7.21 -0.33 7.23
C TYR A 56 -8.22 -1.01 8.17
N PRO A 57 -8.30 -2.35 8.17
CA PRO A 57 -9.26 -3.08 8.98
C PRO A 57 -8.73 -3.39 10.37
N PHE A 58 -9.65 -3.40 11.34
CA PHE A 58 -9.41 -3.97 12.66
C PHE A 58 -10.67 -4.64 13.19
N ALA A 59 -10.52 -5.52 14.16
CA ALA A 59 -11.62 -6.15 14.87
C ALA A 59 -11.30 -6.34 16.35
N THR A 60 -12.29 -6.14 17.19
CA THR A 60 -12.22 -6.39 18.63
C THR A 60 -13.63 -6.69 19.18
N GLN A 61 -13.72 -7.49 20.22
CA GLN A 61 -14.98 -7.79 20.91
C GLN A 61 -15.22 -6.84 22.11
N ASN A 62 -14.26 -5.97 22.42
CA ASN A 62 -14.35 -5.05 23.54
C ASN A 62 -14.70 -3.65 23.05
N ARG A 63 -15.81 -3.07 23.59
CA ARG A 63 -16.30 -1.74 23.20
C ARG A 63 -15.26 -0.63 23.41
N LYS A 64 -14.62 -0.59 24.57
CA LYS A 64 -13.63 0.45 24.87
C LYS A 64 -12.43 0.36 23.94
N ASP A 65 -12.01 -0.85 23.65
CA ASP A 65 -10.91 -1.11 22.73
C ASP A 65 -11.29 -0.74 21.28
N PHE A 66 -12.53 -1.02 20.86
CA PHE A 66 -13.05 -0.58 19.56
C PHE A 66 -12.95 0.94 19.40
N ASP A 67 -13.43 1.70 20.40
CA ASP A 67 -13.37 3.16 20.37
C ASP A 67 -11.93 3.69 20.31
N ASN A 68 -11.00 3.04 21.02
CA ASN A 68 -9.59 3.39 21.01
C ASN A 68 -8.95 3.10 19.64
N LEU A 69 -9.18 1.89 19.09
CA LEU A 69 -8.65 1.48 17.78
C LEU A 69 -9.21 2.35 16.67
N LEU A 70 -10.51 2.63 16.68
CA LEU A 70 -11.14 3.52 15.72
C LEU A 70 -10.48 4.90 15.74
N GLY A 71 -10.23 5.46 16.93
CA GLY A 71 -9.56 6.74 17.09
C GLY A 71 -8.14 6.74 16.53
N VAL A 72 -7.36 5.70 16.82
CA VAL A 72 -5.98 5.56 16.32
C VAL A 72 -5.96 5.41 14.80
N TYR A 73 -6.81 4.53 14.23
CA TYR A 73 -6.84 4.29 12.78
C TYR A 73 -7.31 5.51 12.00
N LEU A 74 -8.38 6.17 12.46
CA LEU A 74 -8.88 7.37 11.78
C LEU A 74 -7.85 8.50 11.79
N ASP A 75 -7.18 8.72 12.92
CA ASP A 75 -6.16 9.78 13.01
C ASP A 75 -4.92 9.43 12.16
N ALA A 76 -4.49 8.16 12.18
CA ALA A 76 -3.36 7.69 11.37
C ALA A 76 -3.64 7.82 9.87
N VAL A 77 -4.83 7.45 9.42
CA VAL A 77 -5.20 7.47 8.00
C VAL A 77 -5.36 8.90 7.47
N PHE A 78 -6.09 9.75 8.19
CA PHE A 78 -6.46 11.08 7.68
C PHE A 78 -5.55 12.22 8.12
N PHE A 79 -4.79 12.03 9.19
CA PHE A 79 -3.90 13.05 9.76
C PHE A 79 -2.51 12.48 10.11
N PRO A 80 -1.90 11.67 9.23
CA PRO A 80 -0.56 11.12 9.49
C PRO A 80 0.48 12.24 9.51
N ARG A 81 1.57 12.00 10.22
CA ARG A 81 2.71 12.94 10.24
C ARG A 81 3.52 12.87 8.96
N LEU A 82 3.67 11.70 8.38
CA LEU A 82 4.48 11.43 7.19
C LEU A 82 5.89 12.03 7.31
N ASP A 83 6.56 11.72 8.41
CA ASP A 83 7.91 12.22 8.67
C ASP A 83 8.91 11.63 7.65
N ALA A 84 9.90 12.42 7.26
CA ALA A 84 10.91 11.98 6.28
C ALA A 84 11.75 10.80 6.79
N LEU A 85 11.95 10.68 8.11
CA LEU A 85 12.66 9.55 8.69
C LEU A 85 11.83 8.26 8.66
N ASP A 86 10.50 8.36 8.84
CA ASP A 86 9.60 7.22 8.70
C ASP A 86 9.54 6.77 7.24
N PHE A 87 9.47 7.72 6.29
CA PHE A 87 9.59 7.41 4.86
C PHE A 87 10.90 6.68 4.52
N ALA A 88 12.03 7.17 5.05
CA ALA A 88 13.33 6.55 4.80
C ALA A 88 13.44 5.15 5.43
N GLN A 89 12.75 4.91 6.55
CA GLN A 89 12.72 3.59 7.18
C GLN A 89 11.77 2.63 6.46
N GLU A 90 10.52 3.05 6.22
CA GLU A 90 9.50 2.18 5.64
C GLU A 90 9.66 2.02 4.13
N GLY A 91 9.95 3.11 3.40
CA GLY A 91 10.13 3.10 1.96
C GLY A 91 11.51 2.60 1.54
N TRP A 92 12.44 3.54 1.41
CA TRP A 92 13.81 3.25 1.01
C TRP A 92 14.82 4.30 1.48
N ARG A 93 16.05 3.88 1.61
CA ARG A 93 17.24 4.70 1.88
C ARG A 93 18.49 4.01 1.37
N VAL A 94 19.60 4.74 1.35
CA VAL A 94 20.92 4.19 1.00
C VAL A 94 21.73 4.00 2.27
N GLU A 95 22.34 2.84 2.42
CA GLU A 95 23.25 2.49 3.51
C GLU A 95 24.56 1.91 2.99
N LEU A 96 25.58 1.88 3.85
CA LEU A 96 26.80 1.15 3.55
C LEU A 96 26.55 -0.36 3.63
N SER A 97 27.00 -1.10 2.61
CA SER A 97 26.90 -2.55 2.62
C SER A 97 27.64 -3.17 3.80
N PRO A 98 27.11 -4.25 4.37
CA PRO A 98 27.84 -5.03 5.37
C PRO A 98 29.19 -5.47 4.84
N GLY A 99 30.28 -5.12 5.55
CA GLY A 99 31.65 -5.40 5.12
C GLY A 99 32.29 -4.33 4.22
N ALA A 100 31.56 -3.26 3.87
CA ALA A 100 32.16 -2.11 3.23
C ALA A 100 33.25 -1.49 4.12
N SER A 101 34.35 -1.05 3.53
CA SER A 101 35.44 -0.37 4.23
C SER A 101 35.73 0.97 3.58
N ALA A 102 36.50 1.83 4.28
CA ALA A 102 36.91 3.11 3.72
C ALA A 102 37.71 2.93 2.40
N ALA A 103 38.37 1.78 2.20
CA ALA A 103 39.11 1.47 1.00
C ALA A 103 38.23 0.90 -0.14
N ALA A 104 37.08 0.33 0.20
CA ALA A 104 36.11 -0.24 -0.75
C ALA A 104 34.68 0.05 -0.27
N PRO A 105 34.22 1.32 -0.35
CA PRO A 105 32.86 1.67 0.01
C PRO A 105 31.88 1.06 -1.01
N ALA A 106 30.86 0.39 -0.51
CA ALA A 106 29.75 -0.08 -1.32
C ALA A 106 28.45 0.40 -0.69
N LEU A 107 27.51 0.82 -1.51
CA LEU A 107 26.19 1.33 -1.08
C LEU A 107 25.11 0.36 -1.54
N GLU A 108 24.13 0.19 -0.67
CA GLU A 108 22.96 -0.66 -0.92
C GLU A 108 21.68 0.09 -0.56
N TYR A 109 20.58 -0.24 -1.28
CA TYR A 109 19.24 0.21 -0.92
C TYR A 109 18.69 -0.66 0.20
N HIS A 110 18.10 0.00 1.19
CA HIS A 110 17.41 -0.60 2.32
C HIS A 110 16.07 0.10 2.56
N GLY A 111 15.12 -0.58 3.14
CA GLY A 111 13.81 -0.10 3.53
C GLY A 111 12.90 -1.28 3.83
N VAL A 112 11.87 -1.09 4.63
CA VAL A 112 10.94 -2.19 4.96
C VAL A 112 10.24 -2.67 3.69
N VAL A 113 9.53 -1.79 3.00
CA VAL A 113 8.82 -2.11 1.75
C VAL A 113 9.79 -2.49 0.64
N PHE A 114 10.93 -1.78 0.50
CA PHE A 114 11.94 -2.15 -0.49
C PHE A 114 12.42 -3.60 -0.32
N ASN A 115 12.74 -4.01 0.90
CA ASN A 115 13.22 -5.37 1.17
C ASN A 115 12.10 -6.41 1.03
N GLU A 116 10.88 -6.08 1.43
CA GLU A 116 9.70 -6.92 1.25
C GLU A 116 9.45 -7.19 -0.23
N MET A 117 9.41 -6.14 -1.05
CA MET A 117 9.17 -6.27 -2.48
C MET A 117 10.33 -6.94 -3.22
N LYS A 118 11.58 -6.71 -2.80
CA LYS A 118 12.73 -7.46 -3.31
C LYS A 118 12.59 -8.97 -3.04
N GLY A 119 12.09 -9.34 -1.86
CA GLY A 119 11.76 -10.72 -1.52
C GLY A 119 10.60 -11.27 -2.34
N ALA A 120 9.49 -10.54 -2.40
CA ALA A 120 8.29 -10.96 -3.13
C ALA A 120 8.56 -11.15 -4.63
N MET A 121 9.26 -10.20 -5.26
CA MET A 121 9.58 -10.24 -6.69
C MET A 121 10.73 -11.21 -7.04
N SER A 122 11.35 -11.87 -6.06
CA SER A 122 12.30 -12.98 -6.33
C SER A 122 11.58 -14.27 -6.76
N SER A 123 10.27 -14.38 -6.52
CA SER A 123 9.47 -15.53 -6.92
C SER A 123 9.17 -15.52 -8.43
N PRO A 124 9.45 -16.59 -9.18
CA PRO A 124 9.10 -16.70 -10.59
C PRO A 124 7.60 -16.51 -10.86
N LEU A 125 6.74 -17.03 -9.97
CA LEU A 125 5.30 -16.86 -10.09
C LEU A 125 4.85 -15.41 -9.86
N ALA A 126 5.46 -14.69 -8.93
CA ALA A 126 5.16 -13.28 -8.72
C ALA A 126 5.55 -12.44 -9.95
N GLN A 127 6.71 -12.73 -10.56
CA GLN A 127 7.13 -12.09 -11.81
C GLN A 127 6.18 -12.42 -12.97
N LEU A 128 5.77 -13.69 -13.10
CA LEU A 128 4.78 -14.10 -14.11
C LEU A 128 3.47 -13.34 -13.96
N TRP A 129 2.93 -13.26 -12.74
CA TRP A 129 1.69 -12.52 -12.46
C TRP A 129 1.83 -11.02 -12.77
N HIS A 130 2.95 -10.41 -12.42
CA HIS A 130 3.20 -9.01 -12.73
C HIS A 130 3.23 -8.77 -14.24
N HIS A 131 4.00 -9.55 -15.00
CA HIS A 131 4.05 -9.45 -16.46
C HIS A 131 2.69 -9.72 -17.12
N LEU A 132 1.94 -10.68 -16.59
CA LEU A 132 0.59 -10.99 -17.08
C LEU A 132 -0.36 -9.82 -16.87
N HIS A 133 -0.35 -9.18 -15.69
CA HIS A 133 -1.16 -8.00 -15.40
C HIS A 133 -0.77 -6.83 -16.33
N ALA A 134 0.50 -6.55 -16.49
CA ALA A 134 0.97 -5.49 -17.40
C ALA A 134 0.55 -5.75 -18.86
N ALA A 135 0.51 -7.02 -19.29
CA ALA A 135 0.08 -7.39 -20.63
C ALA A 135 -1.46 -7.32 -20.81
N LEU A 136 -2.22 -7.67 -19.77
CA LEU A 136 -3.69 -7.61 -19.79
C LEU A 136 -4.25 -6.20 -19.64
N PHE A 137 -3.55 -5.33 -18.92
CA PHE A 137 -4.03 -3.99 -18.57
C PHE A 137 -3.06 -2.87 -18.99
N PRO A 138 -2.53 -2.87 -20.23
CA PRO A 138 -1.45 -1.96 -20.64
C PRO A 138 -1.85 -0.48 -20.63
N ASP A 139 -3.14 -0.18 -20.72
CA ASP A 139 -3.66 1.19 -20.86
C ASP A 139 -4.27 1.74 -19.57
N THR A 140 -4.17 0.98 -18.46
CA THR A 140 -4.77 1.33 -17.17
C THR A 140 -3.75 1.26 -16.03
N LEU A 141 -4.15 1.76 -14.85
CA LEU A 141 -3.32 1.71 -13.65
C LEU A 141 -2.93 0.27 -13.24
N TYR A 142 -3.73 -0.73 -13.63
CA TYR A 142 -3.50 -2.14 -13.27
C TYR A 142 -2.26 -2.75 -13.96
N ARG A 143 -1.64 -2.04 -14.90
CA ARG A 143 -0.30 -2.41 -15.43
C ARG A 143 0.81 -2.25 -14.39
N HIS A 144 0.60 -1.41 -13.38
CA HIS A 144 1.60 -1.10 -12.38
C HIS A 144 1.57 -2.09 -11.22
N ASN A 145 2.72 -2.29 -10.61
CA ASN A 145 2.84 -3.01 -9.35
C ASN A 145 2.59 -2.03 -8.20
N SER A 146 1.38 -2.04 -7.63
CA SER A 146 1.02 -1.16 -6.51
C SER A 146 1.85 -1.40 -5.25
N GLY A 147 2.40 -2.62 -5.08
CA GLY A 147 3.34 -2.94 -4.01
C GLY A 147 4.72 -2.30 -4.20
N GLY A 148 5.09 -2.01 -5.44
CA GLY A 148 6.35 -1.42 -5.84
C GLY A 148 7.30 -2.41 -6.54
N GLU A 149 7.87 -1.97 -7.65
CA GLU A 149 8.98 -2.67 -8.29
C GLU A 149 10.30 -2.30 -7.59
N PRO A 150 11.13 -3.27 -7.19
CA PRO A 150 12.40 -2.97 -6.51
C PRO A 150 13.30 -1.99 -7.26
N LEU A 151 13.25 -1.98 -8.59
CA LEU A 151 14.02 -1.04 -9.41
C LEU A 151 13.38 0.35 -9.49
N ALA A 152 12.07 0.48 -9.27
CA ALA A 152 11.36 1.75 -9.34
C ALA A 152 11.17 2.40 -7.94
N ILE A 153 11.14 1.61 -6.87
CA ILE A 153 10.96 2.12 -5.49
C ILE A 153 11.95 3.27 -5.17
N PRO A 154 13.25 3.21 -5.54
CA PRO A 154 14.18 4.30 -5.26
C PRO A 154 13.92 5.61 -6.01
N ASP A 155 13.01 5.64 -6.97
CA ASP A 155 12.61 6.86 -7.66
C ASP A 155 11.52 7.62 -6.88
N LEU A 156 10.86 6.98 -5.90
CA LEU A 156 9.86 7.65 -5.08
C LEU A 156 10.49 8.66 -4.14
N THR A 157 10.01 9.89 -4.19
CA THR A 157 10.41 10.94 -3.24
C THR A 157 9.41 11.08 -2.09
N HIS A 158 9.89 11.62 -0.98
CA HIS A 158 9.02 11.94 0.17
C HIS A 158 7.93 12.95 -0.19
N GLU A 159 8.23 13.92 -1.05
CA GLU A 159 7.28 14.90 -1.56
C GLU A 159 6.18 14.24 -2.39
N ALA A 160 6.53 13.29 -3.25
CA ALA A 160 5.57 12.53 -4.05
C ALA A 160 4.64 11.68 -3.16
N LEU A 161 5.16 11.05 -2.11
CA LEU A 161 4.37 10.33 -1.12
C LEU A 161 3.36 11.25 -0.42
N ARG A 162 3.78 12.43 0.01
CA ARG A 162 2.89 13.42 0.64
C ARG A 162 1.82 13.95 -0.32
N ALA A 163 2.20 14.18 -1.57
CA ALA A 163 1.26 14.60 -2.62
C ALA A 163 0.22 13.51 -2.90
N PHE A 164 0.65 12.25 -2.93
CA PHE A 164 -0.25 11.11 -3.10
C PHE A 164 -1.25 11.00 -1.94
N HIS A 165 -0.81 11.15 -0.69
CA HIS A 165 -1.71 11.21 0.46
C HIS A 165 -2.74 12.33 0.31
N ALA A 166 -2.30 13.55 0.03
CA ALA A 166 -3.19 14.70 -0.11
C ALA A 166 -4.25 14.52 -1.21
N ARG A 167 -3.91 13.78 -2.29
CA ARG A 167 -4.81 13.49 -3.41
C ARG A 167 -5.82 12.38 -3.10
N HIS A 168 -5.38 11.31 -2.43
CA HIS A 168 -6.17 10.08 -2.30
C HIS A 168 -6.84 9.92 -0.94
N TYR A 169 -6.24 10.46 0.14
CA TYR A 169 -6.70 10.24 1.51
C TYR A 169 -7.67 11.31 1.98
N HIS A 170 -8.74 11.49 1.20
CA HIS A 170 -9.85 12.37 1.56
C HIS A 170 -11.05 11.52 2.01
N PRO A 171 -11.67 11.82 3.18
CA PRO A 171 -12.76 10.98 3.70
C PRO A 171 -13.98 10.91 2.79
N GLY A 172 -14.18 11.89 1.91
CA GLY A 172 -15.23 11.87 0.89
C GLY A 172 -14.99 10.86 -0.25
N HIS A 173 -13.80 10.30 -0.36
CA HIS A 173 -13.48 9.17 -1.25
C HIS A 173 -13.46 7.84 -0.51
N ALA A 174 -13.50 7.86 0.82
CA ALA A 174 -13.41 6.67 1.65
C ALA A 174 -14.74 5.93 1.77
N VAL A 175 -14.65 4.61 1.88
CA VAL A 175 -15.76 3.77 2.31
C VAL A 175 -15.49 3.31 3.75
N PHE A 176 -16.34 3.74 4.67
CA PHE A 176 -16.33 3.29 6.05
C PHE A 176 -17.30 2.12 6.18
N MET A 177 -16.80 0.99 6.63
CA MET A 177 -17.60 -0.21 6.88
C MET A 177 -17.48 -0.60 8.34
N THR A 178 -18.61 -0.75 9.03
CA THR A 178 -18.69 -1.24 10.40
C THR A 178 -19.57 -2.47 10.46
N TYR A 179 -19.20 -3.44 11.29
CA TYR A 179 -19.96 -4.65 11.54
C TYR A 179 -19.99 -4.93 13.05
N GLY A 180 -21.17 -5.18 13.58
CA GLY A 180 -21.34 -5.50 14.99
C GLY A 180 -22.74 -5.16 15.52
N SER A 181 -22.90 -5.25 16.85
CA SER A 181 -24.19 -5.05 17.54
C SER A 181 -24.38 -3.61 18.06
N PHE A 182 -23.44 -2.70 17.82
CA PHE A 182 -23.58 -1.31 18.24
C PHE A 182 -24.41 -0.53 17.23
N PRO A 183 -25.19 0.49 17.70
CA PRO A 183 -25.99 1.31 16.81
C PRO A 183 -25.15 2.01 15.75
N GLU A 184 -25.57 1.99 14.50
CA GLU A 184 -24.89 2.62 13.35
C GLU A 184 -24.69 4.12 13.59
N SER A 185 -25.70 4.77 14.22
CA SER A 185 -25.64 6.20 14.53
C SER A 185 -24.49 6.59 15.44
N GLU A 186 -24.06 5.69 16.35
CA GLU A 186 -22.92 5.95 17.22
C GLU A 186 -21.61 5.93 16.41
N HIS A 187 -21.46 4.98 15.47
CA HIS A 187 -20.29 4.91 14.57
C HIS A 187 -20.24 6.13 13.64
N GLN A 188 -21.38 6.51 13.06
CA GLN A 188 -21.49 7.69 12.20
C GLN A 188 -21.11 8.95 12.94
N ALA A 189 -21.69 9.20 14.12
CA ALA A 189 -21.37 10.34 14.95
C ALA A 189 -19.88 10.39 15.33
N ARG A 190 -19.30 9.22 15.63
CA ARG A 190 -17.90 9.13 16.00
C ARG A 190 -16.95 9.44 14.83
N ILE A 191 -17.26 8.96 13.62
CA ILE A 191 -16.50 9.25 12.41
C ILE A 191 -16.64 10.72 12.04
N GLU A 192 -17.85 11.28 12.15
CA GLU A 192 -18.11 12.72 11.93
C GLU A 192 -17.25 13.58 12.85
N ASP A 193 -17.30 13.31 14.16
CA ASP A 193 -16.56 14.05 15.19
C ASP A 193 -15.02 13.96 15.01
N LEU A 194 -14.52 12.76 14.65
CA LEU A 194 -13.08 12.53 14.56
C LEU A 194 -12.47 12.98 13.24
N VAL A 195 -13.24 12.95 12.14
CA VAL A 195 -12.71 13.15 10.79
C VAL A 195 -13.57 14.07 9.93
N LEU A 196 -14.85 13.71 9.65
CA LEU A 196 -15.58 14.34 8.55
C LEU A 196 -15.79 15.83 8.77
N GLY A 197 -16.00 16.25 10.01
CA GLY A 197 -16.19 17.66 10.38
C GLY A 197 -15.01 18.58 10.08
N GLU A 198 -13.81 18.01 9.85
CA GLU A 198 -12.60 18.79 9.52
C GLU A 198 -12.36 18.93 8.01
N PHE A 199 -13.12 18.21 7.18
CA PHE A 199 -12.93 18.20 5.74
C PHE A 199 -14.08 18.88 5.00
N GLN A 200 -13.73 19.59 3.94
CA GLN A 200 -14.73 20.11 3.00
C GLN A 200 -15.16 19.00 2.02
N ARG A 201 -16.14 19.27 1.17
CA ARG A 201 -16.54 18.31 0.14
C ARG A 201 -15.35 17.96 -0.76
N PRO A 202 -15.18 16.68 -1.12
CA PRO A 202 -14.13 16.27 -2.04
C PRO A 202 -14.33 16.89 -3.42
N GLY A 203 -13.26 16.95 -4.20
CA GLY A 203 -13.31 17.24 -5.62
C GLY A 203 -13.96 16.10 -6.45
N ALA A 204 -13.55 15.97 -7.70
CA ALA A 204 -14.03 14.89 -8.56
C ALA A 204 -13.68 13.50 -7.97
N PRO A 205 -14.55 12.49 -8.16
CA PRO A 205 -14.29 11.14 -7.68
C PRO A 205 -13.05 10.55 -8.38
N LEU A 206 -12.29 9.76 -7.61
CA LEU A 206 -11.18 8.97 -8.14
C LEU A 206 -11.76 7.69 -8.75
N ILE A 207 -11.65 7.53 -10.06
CA ILE A 207 -12.23 6.41 -10.80
C ILE A 207 -11.14 5.75 -11.63
N ALA A 208 -10.98 4.44 -11.47
CA ALA A 208 -10.16 3.63 -12.35
C ALA A 208 -10.88 3.45 -13.70
N THR A 209 -10.16 3.63 -14.80
CA THR A 209 -10.71 3.42 -16.13
C THR A 209 -10.62 1.94 -16.51
N PRO A 210 -11.66 1.37 -17.17
CA PRO A 210 -11.61 0.00 -17.65
C PRO A 210 -10.60 -0.15 -18.80
N GLN A 211 -9.99 -1.32 -18.89
CA GLN A 211 -9.12 -1.67 -20.02
C GLN A 211 -9.95 -1.88 -21.29
N PRO A 212 -9.64 -1.21 -22.42
CA PRO A 212 -10.24 -1.51 -23.69
C PRO A 212 -9.99 -2.97 -24.11
N ARG A 213 -10.99 -3.62 -24.69
CA ARG A 213 -10.86 -5.01 -25.14
C ARG A 213 -9.88 -5.11 -26.30
N PHE A 214 -9.09 -6.17 -26.28
CA PHE A 214 -8.20 -6.50 -27.39
C PHE A 214 -8.99 -6.99 -28.61
N THR A 215 -8.53 -6.62 -29.78
CA THR A 215 -9.11 -7.05 -31.07
C THR A 215 -8.49 -8.33 -31.60
N ALA A 216 -7.36 -8.78 -31.02
CA ALA A 216 -6.65 -10.00 -31.38
C ALA A 216 -5.92 -10.57 -30.16
N PRO A 217 -5.62 -11.87 -30.15
CA PRO A 217 -4.73 -12.45 -29.15
C PRO A 217 -3.37 -11.75 -29.13
N ARG A 218 -2.75 -11.70 -27.96
CA ARG A 218 -1.41 -11.20 -27.73
C ARG A 218 -0.54 -12.32 -27.19
N GLU A 219 0.71 -12.38 -27.62
CA GLU A 219 1.73 -13.27 -27.09
C GLU A 219 2.84 -12.42 -26.49
N LEU A 220 3.29 -12.81 -25.32
CA LEU A 220 4.38 -12.19 -24.60
C LEU A 220 5.35 -13.28 -24.15
N GLU A 221 6.62 -13.10 -24.46
CA GLU A 221 7.71 -13.91 -23.92
C GLU A 221 8.56 -13.04 -23.02
N THR A 222 8.90 -13.55 -21.84
CA THR A 222 9.77 -12.89 -20.87
C THR A 222 10.68 -13.90 -20.22
N VAL A 223 11.68 -13.44 -19.50
CA VAL A 223 12.64 -14.27 -18.79
C VAL A 223 12.63 -13.94 -17.30
N TYR A 224 12.95 -14.91 -16.49
CA TYR A 224 13.16 -14.72 -15.05
C TYR A 224 14.47 -15.38 -14.63
N PHE A 225 15.03 -14.91 -13.53
CA PHE A 225 16.21 -15.52 -12.95
C PHE A 225 15.81 -16.78 -12.18
N SER A 226 16.48 -17.89 -12.46
CA SER A 226 16.38 -19.13 -11.68
C SER A 226 17.77 -19.50 -11.16
N ALA A 227 17.85 -19.77 -9.86
CA ALA A 227 19.06 -20.32 -9.24
C ALA A 227 19.19 -21.82 -9.45
N GLU A 228 18.15 -22.50 -9.93
CA GLU A 228 18.12 -23.94 -10.18
C GLU A 228 18.33 -24.20 -11.68
N GLU A 229 19.24 -25.11 -12.01
CA GLU A 229 19.44 -25.65 -13.37
C GLU A 229 18.35 -26.70 -13.66
N ASP A 230 17.06 -26.29 -13.64
CA ASP A 230 15.96 -27.19 -14.03
C ASP A 230 15.54 -26.89 -15.48
N GLU A 231 15.78 -27.85 -16.39
CA GLU A 231 15.34 -27.76 -17.79
C GLU A 231 13.81 -27.62 -17.95
N ARG A 232 13.01 -27.85 -16.89
CA ARG A 232 11.56 -27.77 -16.89
C ARG A 232 11.01 -26.57 -16.15
N ALA A 233 11.78 -25.49 -16.02
CA ALA A 233 11.42 -24.28 -15.32
C ALA A 233 10.59 -23.29 -16.17
N THR A 234 10.05 -23.70 -17.32
CA THR A 234 9.22 -22.84 -18.17
C THR A 234 7.81 -22.75 -17.59
N HIS A 235 7.32 -21.51 -17.40
CA HIS A 235 5.94 -21.23 -17.01
C HIS A 235 5.17 -20.74 -18.24
N VAL A 236 3.94 -21.21 -18.40
CA VAL A 236 3.01 -20.78 -19.45
C VAL A 236 1.71 -20.36 -18.81
N ALA A 237 1.18 -19.20 -19.20
CA ALA A 237 -0.09 -18.70 -18.72
C ALA A 237 -0.99 -18.29 -19.89
N TRP A 238 -2.29 -18.56 -19.75
CA TRP A 238 -3.34 -18.02 -20.62
C TRP A 238 -4.28 -17.18 -19.77
N ALA A 239 -4.60 -16.00 -20.28
CA ALA A 239 -5.48 -15.08 -19.58
C ALA A 239 -6.45 -14.41 -20.54
N TRP A 240 -7.62 -14.08 -20.03
CA TRP A 240 -8.70 -13.40 -20.77
C TRP A 240 -9.19 -12.21 -19.97
N LEU A 241 -9.41 -11.10 -20.67
CA LEU A 241 -10.10 -9.95 -20.12
C LEU A 241 -11.62 -10.23 -20.22
N LEU A 242 -12.25 -10.52 -19.07
CA LEU A 242 -13.67 -10.85 -18.96
C LEU A 242 -14.44 -9.67 -18.34
N GLY A 243 -15.64 -9.42 -18.86
CA GLY A 243 -16.57 -8.46 -18.30
C GLY A 243 -16.18 -6.99 -18.53
N GLU A 244 -16.91 -6.13 -17.91
CA GLU A 244 -16.67 -4.69 -17.73
C GLU A 244 -16.32 -4.46 -16.28
#